data_aa94c6a0387fd0633c4dafd0e5113a5a
#
_entry.id   aa94c6a0387fd0633c4dafd0e5113a5a
#
_cell.length_a   1.000
_cell.length_b   1.000
_cell.length_c   1.000
_cell.angle_alpha   90.00
_cell.angle_beta   90.00
_cell.angle_gamma   90.00
#
_symmetry.space_group_name_H-M   'P 1'
#
loop_
_entity.id
_entity.type
_entity.pdbx_description
1 polymer ?
#
loop_
_entity_poly.entity_id
_entity_poly.type
_entity_poly.pdbx_seq_one_letter_code
_entity_poly.pdbx_strand_id
1 'polypeptide(L)'
;MFKFYVRGENLAITDAIRNYAETKLSKLEKYFSEDETVTVNVTAKVYPNKRAKAEVTIPHKNVTLRAEETSDDWYGSLDLVVDKLERQIRKHKTKLQNRNKVRVEEPYDEMEVIDDADMTSSYAPVEEEDW
;
A
#
# COMPACT_ATOMS: atom_id res chain seq x y z
N MET A 1 -3.90 -14.24 1.57
CA MET A 1 -4.79 -13.96 0.49
C MET A 1 -5.27 -12.55 0.55
N PHE A 2 -5.21 -11.85 -0.57
CA PHE A 2 -5.64 -10.45 -0.63
C PHE A 2 -7.09 -10.37 -1.05
N LYS A 3 -7.83 -9.48 -0.37
CA LYS A 3 -9.17 -9.21 -0.77
C LYS A 3 -9.20 -7.77 -1.18
N PHE A 4 -9.56 -7.48 -2.42
CA PHE A 4 -9.49 -6.14 -2.95
C PHE A 4 -10.84 -5.43 -2.91
N TYR A 5 -10.82 -4.18 -2.47
CA TYR A 5 -12.00 -3.34 -2.51
C TYR A 5 -11.59 -2.11 -3.31
N VAL A 6 -12.11 -1.98 -4.52
CA VAL A 6 -11.71 -0.92 -5.41
C VAL A 6 -12.85 0.04 -5.60
N ARG A 7 -12.64 1.31 -5.38
CA ARG A 7 -13.70 2.27 -5.60
C ARG A 7 -13.18 3.48 -6.33
N GLY A 8 -14.05 4.21 -6.98
CA GLY A 8 -13.67 5.37 -7.77
C GLY A 8 -14.34 6.62 -7.27
N GLU A 9 -13.65 7.75 -7.41
CA GLU A 9 -14.21 9.05 -7.11
C GLU A 9 -14.08 9.86 -8.38
N ASN A 10 -15.20 10.28 -8.92
CA ASN A 10 -15.27 10.99 -10.19
C ASN A 10 -14.77 10.10 -11.32
N LEU A 11 -14.93 8.81 -11.19
CA LEU A 11 -14.39 7.87 -12.15
C LEU A 11 -15.10 6.55 -11.94
N ALA A 12 -15.63 5.97 -12.97
CA ALA A 12 -16.27 4.67 -12.84
C ALA A 12 -15.20 3.60 -12.87
N ILE A 13 -15.33 2.61 -12.03
CA ILE A 13 -14.36 1.53 -11.99
C ILE A 13 -14.73 0.52 -13.05
N THR A 14 -13.85 0.32 -14.00
CA THR A 14 -14.07 -0.63 -15.07
C THR A 14 -13.36 -1.93 -14.71
N ASP A 15 -13.64 -2.97 -15.47
CA ASP A 15 -12.97 -4.22 -15.26
C ASP A 15 -11.48 -4.05 -15.50
N ALA A 16 -11.10 -3.20 -16.45
CA ALA A 16 -9.70 -2.99 -16.74
C ALA A 16 -8.98 -2.38 -15.54
N ILE A 17 -9.61 -1.41 -14.89
CA ILE A 17 -9.01 -0.76 -13.72
C ILE A 17 -8.90 -1.77 -12.59
N ARG A 18 -9.98 -2.52 -12.36
CA ARG A 18 -9.96 -3.48 -11.29
C ARG A 18 -8.90 -4.57 -11.53
N ASN A 19 -8.84 -5.08 -12.74
CA ASN A 19 -7.88 -6.14 -13.04
C ASN A 19 -6.45 -5.63 -12.93
N TYR A 20 -6.22 -4.41 -13.36
CA TYR A 20 -4.87 -3.85 -13.28
C TYR A 20 -4.45 -3.73 -11.82
N ALA A 21 -5.36 -3.22 -10.98
CA ALA A 21 -5.06 -3.06 -9.58
C ALA A 21 -4.76 -4.41 -8.93
N GLU A 22 -5.60 -5.39 -9.22
CA GLU A 22 -5.40 -6.70 -8.60
C GLU A 22 -4.12 -7.34 -9.08
N THR A 23 -3.82 -7.24 -10.36
CA THR A 23 -2.62 -7.85 -10.88
C THR A 23 -1.38 -7.22 -10.31
N LYS A 24 -1.35 -5.89 -10.26
CA LYS A 24 -0.14 -5.23 -9.78
C LYS A 24 0.04 -5.39 -8.28
N LEU A 25 -1.04 -5.31 -7.52
CA LEU A 25 -0.91 -5.41 -6.09
C LEU A 25 -0.71 -6.82 -5.59
N SER A 26 -1.13 -7.81 -6.37
CA SER A 26 -0.96 -9.19 -5.96
C SER A 26 0.50 -9.57 -5.77
N LYS A 27 1.40 -8.88 -6.42
CA LYS A 27 2.79 -9.24 -6.25
C LYS A 27 3.27 -8.97 -4.84
N LEU A 28 2.52 -8.18 -4.07
CA LEU A 28 2.92 -7.91 -2.70
C LEU A 28 2.46 -9.00 -1.75
N GLU A 29 1.61 -9.90 -2.24
CA GLU A 29 1.07 -10.94 -1.38
C GLU A 29 2.15 -11.84 -0.82
N LYS A 30 3.25 -11.98 -1.52
CA LYS A 30 4.32 -12.84 -1.06
C LYS A 30 4.94 -12.39 0.24
N TYR A 31 4.70 -11.15 0.63
CA TYR A 31 5.27 -10.64 1.87
C TYR A 31 4.37 -10.95 3.08
N PHE A 32 3.20 -11.51 2.83
CA PHE A 32 2.26 -11.79 3.92
C PHE A 32 2.06 -13.29 4.07
N SER A 33 1.54 -13.70 5.18
CA SER A 33 1.34 -15.11 5.45
C SER A 33 0.24 -15.66 4.55
N GLU A 34 0.39 -16.84 4.06
CA GLU A 34 -0.62 -17.43 3.22
C GLU A 34 -1.87 -17.73 3.99
N ASP A 35 -1.77 -17.89 5.28
CA ASP A 35 -2.91 -18.16 6.07
C ASP A 35 -3.74 -16.99 6.38
N GLU A 36 -3.31 -15.79 6.15
CA GLU A 36 -4.08 -14.64 6.56
C GLU A 36 -4.79 -14.00 5.40
N THR A 37 -5.91 -13.40 5.67
CA THR A 37 -6.65 -12.66 4.68
C THR A 37 -6.35 -11.19 4.92
N VAL A 38 -5.86 -10.52 3.89
CA VAL A 38 -5.45 -9.15 4.02
C VAL A 38 -6.33 -8.29 3.13
N THR A 39 -6.92 -7.26 3.70
CA THR A 39 -7.78 -6.36 2.93
C THR A 39 -6.95 -5.31 2.25
N VAL A 40 -7.20 -5.08 0.98
CA VAL A 40 -6.48 -4.08 0.23
C VAL A 40 -7.50 -3.10 -0.31
N ASN A 41 -7.48 -1.87 0.19
CA ASN A 41 -8.42 -0.86 -0.23
C ASN A 41 -7.79 0.03 -1.27
N VAL A 42 -8.38 0.11 -2.44
CA VAL A 42 -7.82 0.87 -3.56
C VAL A 42 -8.80 1.95 -3.96
N THR A 43 -8.34 3.17 -4.08
CA THR A 43 -9.17 4.27 -4.52
C THR A 43 -8.59 4.88 -5.79
N ALA A 44 -9.42 5.09 -6.77
CA ALA A 44 -9.02 5.74 -8.00
C ALA A 44 -9.78 7.03 -8.09
N LYS A 45 -9.09 8.15 -8.26
CA LYS A 45 -9.74 9.43 -8.28
C LYS A 45 -9.23 10.25 -9.45
N VAL A 46 -10.13 10.98 -10.10
CA VAL A 46 -9.73 11.84 -11.20
C VAL A 46 -10.11 13.25 -10.84
N TYR A 47 -9.19 14.17 -10.99
CA TYR A 47 -9.40 15.56 -10.67
C TYR A 47 -9.81 16.35 -11.90
N PRO A 48 -10.39 17.53 -11.73
CA PRO A 48 -10.84 18.31 -12.89
C PRO A 48 -9.74 18.63 -13.88
N ASN A 49 -8.50 18.69 -13.45
CA ASN A 49 -7.42 18.99 -14.37
C ASN A 49 -6.93 17.72 -15.04
N LYS A 50 -7.71 16.65 -14.95
CA LYS A 50 -7.40 15.40 -15.60
C LYS A 50 -6.24 14.64 -14.98
N ARG A 51 -5.77 15.08 -13.85
CA ARG A 51 -4.77 14.31 -13.12
C ARG A 51 -5.50 13.18 -12.41
N ALA A 52 -4.82 12.11 -12.18
CA ALA A 52 -5.43 10.93 -11.55
C ALA A 52 -4.63 10.49 -10.34
N LYS A 53 -5.33 10.14 -9.29
CA LYS A 53 -4.68 9.73 -8.05
C LYS A 53 -5.00 8.29 -7.77
N ALA A 54 -4.02 7.53 -7.35
CA ALA A 54 -4.21 6.18 -6.88
C ALA A 54 -3.84 6.17 -5.40
N GLU A 55 -4.70 5.59 -4.59
CA GLU A 55 -4.45 5.51 -3.17
C GLU A 55 -4.71 4.09 -2.73
N VAL A 56 -3.82 3.49 -1.98
CA VAL A 56 -3.97 2.11 -1.52
C VAL A 56 -3.67 2.07 -0.03
N THR A 57 -4.55 1.43 0.72
CA THR A 57 -4.37 1.24 2.15
C THR A 57 -4.50 -0.24 2.46
N ILE A 58 -3.55 -0.78 3.17
CA ILE A 58 -3.54 -2.16 3.56
C ILE A 58 -3.43 -2.23 5.07
N PRO A 59 -4.54 -2.37 5.77
CA PRO A 59 -4.49 -2.45 7.22
C PRO A 59 -3.96 -3.83 7.62
N HIS A 60 -3.03 -3.85 8.52
CA HIS A 60 -2.49 -5.11 9.01
C HIS A 60 -2.45 -5.01 10.52
N LYS A 61 -2.49 -6.13 11.18
CA LYS A 61 -2.58 -6.08 12.63
C LYS A 61 -1.45 -5.37 13.31
N ASN A 62 -0.29 -5.35 12.74
CA ASN A 62 0.84 -4.69 13.37
C ASN A 62 1.20 -3.35 12.78
N VAL A 63 0.81 -3.11 11.56
CA VAL A 63 1.17 -1.86 10.91
C VAL A 63 0.20 -1.64 9.76
N THR A 64 -0.20 -0.40 9.51
CA THR A 64 -1.06 -0.10 8.38
C THR A 64 -0.21 0.52 7.30
N LEU A 65 -0.25 -0.06 6.11
CA LEU A 65 0.52 0.44 4.99
C LEU A 65 -0.37 1.32 4.14
N ARG A 66 0.15 2.41 3.68
CA ARG A 66 -0.64 3.32 2.89
C ARG A 66 0.25 4.12 1.97
N ALA A 67 -0.18 4.31 0.76
CA ALA A 67 0.56 5.14 -0.20
C ALA A 67 -0.40 5.75 -1.19
N GLU A 68 -0.07 6.90 -1.71
CA GLU A 68 -0.87 7.53 -2.74
C GLU A 68 0.03 8.29 -3.68
N GLU A 69 -0.37 8.41 -4.92
CA GLU A 69 0.38 9.16 -5.92
C GLU A 69 -0.57 9.73 -6.94
N THR A 70 -0.20 10.86 -7.50
CA THR A 70 -1.01 11.52 -8.51
C THR A 70 -0.14 11.72 -9.75
N SER A 71 -0.68 11.44 -10.90
CA SER A 71 0.04 11.66 -12.13
C SER A 71 -0.98 11.89 -13.25
N ASP A 72 -0.55 11.94 -14.48
CA ASP A 72 -1.45 12.20 -15.58
C ASP A 72 -2.31 11.00 -15.89
N ASP A 73 -2.03 9.84 -15.34
CA ASP A 73 -2.71 8.63 -15.70
C ASP A 73 -2.81 7.73 -14.48
N TRP A 74 -3.98 7.21 -14.20
CA TRP A 74 -4.18 6.41 -12.99
C TRP A 74 -3.30 5.16 -12.97
N TYR A 75 -3.08 4.54 -14.11
CA TYR A 75 -2.27 3.33 -14.15
C TYR A 75 -0.84 3.66 -13.73
N GLY A 76 -0.33 4.78 -14.19
CA GLY A 76 1.00 5.22 -13.78
C GLY A 76 1.05 5.56 -12.31
N SER A 77 -0.02 6.18 -11.81
CA SER A 77 -0.07 6.52 -10.39
C SER A 77 -0.06 5.24 -9.56
N LEU A 78 -0.79 4.22 -9.99
CA LEU A 78 -0.81 2.99 -9.25
C LEU A 78 0.54 2.30 -9.25
N ASP A 79 1.26 2.35 -10.36
CA ASP A 79 2.57 1.73 -10.42
C ASP A 79 3.49 2.37 -9.39
N LEU A 80 3.40 3.69 -9.23
CA LEU A 80 4.22 4.38 -8.25
C LEU A 80 3.81 4.01 -6.84
N VAL A 81 2.51 3.82 -6.63
CA VAL A 81 2.01 3.44 -5.32
C VAL A 81 2.51 2.04 -4.96
N VAL A 82 2.50 1.13 -5.92
CA VAL A 82 2.96 -0.23 -5.66
C VAL A 82 4.42 -0.21 -5.25
N ASP A 83 5.24 0.60 -5.93
CA ASP A 83 6.64 0.70 -5.57
C ASP A 83 6.80 1.25 -4.16
N LYS A 84 6.00 2.23 -3.78
CA LYS A 84 6.10 2.79 -2.44
C LYS A 84 5.67 1.78 -1.41
N LEU A 85 4.62 1.03 -1.69
CA LEU A 85 4.17 0.03 -0.74
C LEU A 85 5.23 -1.06 -0.57
N GLU A 86 5.87 -1.43 -1.65
CA GLU A 86 6.88 -2.44 -1.56
C GLU A 86 8.04 -1.98 -0.68
N ARG A 87 8.40 -0.71 -0.78
CA ARG A 87 9.46 -0.20 0.07
C ARG A 87 9.02 -0.21 1.53
N GLN A 88 7.78 0.18 1.79
CA GLN A 88 7.27 0.17 3.16
C GLN A 88 7.28 -1.25 3.72
N ILE A 89 6.88 -2.21 2.91
CA ILE A 89 6.85 -3.59 3.34
C ILE A 89 8.24 -4.09 3.67
N ARG A 90 9.21 -3.77 2.84
CA ARG A 90 10.56 -4.23 3.12
C ARG A 90 11.09 -3.62 4.39
N LYS A 91 10.74 -2.36 4.62
CA LYS A 91 11.22 -1.70 5.81
C LYS A 91 10.61 -2.30 7.05
N HIS A 92 9.38 -2.76 6.98
CA HIS A 92 8.70 -3.29 8.15
C HIS A 92 8.39 -4.78 8.03
N LYS A 93 9.17 -5.51 7.24
CA LYS A 93 8.87 -6.87 7.02
C LYS A 93 8.87 -7.70 8.28
N THR A 94 9.69 -7.40 9.23
CA THR A 94 9.69 -8.14 10.46
C THR A 94 8.35 -8.02 11.16
N LYS A 95 7.78 -6.82 11.19
CA LYS A 95 6.49 -6.65 11.82
C LYS A 95 5.43 -7.41 11.08
N LEU A 96 5.48 -7.43 9.78
CA LEU A 96 4.46 -8.11 9.02
C LEU A 96 4.53 -9.63 9.16
N GLN A 97 5.71 -10.16 9.29
CA GLN A 97 5.84 -11.58 9.34
C GLN A 97 5.97 -12.14 10.71
N ASN A 98 6.01 -11.29 11.71
CA ASN A 98 6.26 -11.72 12.99
C ASN A 98 5.12 -12.07 13.77
N ARG A 99 4.21 -12.90 13.34
CA ARG A 99 3.09 -13.13 14.09
C ARG A 99 3.34 -13.96 15.24
N ASN A 100 4.35 -14.65 15.31
CA ASN A 100 4.54 -15.42 16.42
C ASN A 100 5.35 -14.87 17.40
N LYS A 101 5.95 -13.92 17.21
CA LYS A 101 6.81 -13.38 18.06
C LYS A 101 6.24 -12.76 19.01
N VAL A 102 6.05 -12.62 19.53
CA VAL A 102 5.41 -12.09 20.42
C VAL A 102 5.89 -11.38 21.21
N ARG A 103 6.13 -10.91 21.61
CA ARG A 103 6.46 -10.23 22.23
C ARG A 103 6.09 -9.45 22.56
N VAL A 104 6.05 -9.03 22.71
CA VAL A 104 5.82 -8.35 22.94
C VAL A 104 5.43 -7.52 23.59
N GLU A 105 5.68 -7.03 23.89
CA GLU A 105 5.39 -6.30 24.55
C GLU A 105 5.28 -5.05 24.32
N GLU A 106 5.45 -4.56 23.55
CA GLU A 106 5.36 -3.37 23.23
C GLU A 106 4.15 -2.99 23.24
N PRO A 107 3.74 -2.44 23.92
CA PRO A 107 2.51 -2.17 24.04
C PRO A 107 2.12 -1.22 23.13
N TYR A 108 2.15 -0.38 23.08
CA TYR A 108 1.66 0.56 22.44
C TYR A 108 1.57 0.43 21.19
N ASP A 109 2.07 0.18 20.76
CA ASP A 109 2.10 0.18 19.60
C ASP A 109 1.29 -0.36 18.84
N GLU A 110 0.52 -0.38 18.96
CA GLU A 110 -0.27 -0.91 18.22
C GLU A 110 -0.22 -0.71 16.87
N MET A 111 -0.86 -0.02 16.23
CA MET A 111 -0.85 0.16 14.90
C MET A 111 -0.07 1.27 14.51
N GLU A 112 0.88 1.19 13.74
CA GLU A 112 1.64 2.25 13.24
C GLU A 112 1.17 2.46 11.84
N VAL A 113 0.87 3.66 11.45
CA VAL A 113 0.43 3.95 10.09
C VAL A 113 1.58 4.54 9.31
N ILE A 114 1.93 3.91 8.21
CA ILE A 114 3.01 4.38 7.37
C ILE A 114 2.41 4.85 6.10
N ASP A 115 2.54 6.12 5.78
CA ASP A 115 1.96 6.60 4.55
C ASP A 115 3.00 7.36 3.79
N ASP A 116 2.59 7.96 2.68
CA ASP A 116 3.44 8.67 1.85
C ASP A 116 4.20 9.71 2.49
N ALA A 117 3.59 10.47 3.33
CA ALA A 117 4.24 11.58 3.93
C ALA A 117 5.39 11.09 4.76
N ASP A 118 5.22 10.05 5.49
CA ASP A 118 6.26 9.52 6.27
C ASP A 118 7.38 9.01 5.40
N MET A 119 7.10 8.34 4.37
CA MET A 119 8.13 7.83 3.53
C MET A 119 8.88 8.96 2.88
N THR A 120 8.21 9.95 2.48
CA THR A 120 8.82 11.04 1.82
C THR A 120 9.73 11.74 2.72
N SER A 121 9.36 11.92 3.89
CA SER A 121 10.19 12.64 4.71
C SER A 121 11.38 11.86 5.05
N SER A 122 11.29 10.66 5.21
CA SER A 122 12.40 9.99 5.58
C SER A 122 13.28 9.91 4.45
N TYR A 123 12.91 10.24 3.35
CA TYR A 123 13.45 10.12 2.25
C TYR A 123 14.58 10.53 2.09
N ALA A 124 14.59 11.27 2.48
CA ALA A 124 15.58 11.71 2.38
C ALA A 124 16.37 10.89 1.71
N PRO A 125 16.88 11.11 1.12
CA PRO A 125 17.62 10.52 0.28
C PRO A 125 18.24 9.31 0.55
N VAL A 126 18.52 9.15 1.29
CA VAL A 126 19.17 8.15 1.55
C VAL A 126 18.69 6.95 1.67
N GLU A 127 17.75 6.92 2.13
CA GLU A 127 17.21 5.84 2.33
C GLU A 127 17.29 4.85 1.42
N GLU A 128 17.35 5.18 0.40
CA GLU A 128 17.30 4.24 -0.51
C GLU A 128 18.31 3.26 -0.30
N GLU A 129 19.33 3.64 0.06
CA GLU A 129 20.29 2.73 0.16
C GLU A 129 20.11 1.80 1.18
N ASP A 130 19.33 1.96 2.02
CA ASP A 130 19.15 1.05 3.02
C ASP A 130 18.46 -0.11 2.62
N TRP A 131 17.94 -0.18 1.51
CA TRP A 131 17.19 -1.31 1.16
C TRP A 131 18.00 -2.51 0.86
#